data_2b2f9eb2128400d7907ca26ca76987b5
#
_entry.id   2b2f9eb2128400d7907ca26ca76987b5
#
_cell.length_a   1.000
_cell.length_b   1.000
_cell.length_c   1.000
_cell.angle_alpha   90.00
_cell.angle_beta   90.00
_cell.angle_gamma   90.00
#
_symmetry.space_group_name_H-M   'P 1'
#
loop_
_entity.id
_entity.type
_entity.pdbx_description
1 polymer ?
#
loop_
_entity_poly.entity_id
_entity_poly.type
_entity_poly.pdbx_seq_one_letter_code
_entity_poly.pdbx_strand_id
1 'polypeptide(L)'
;MGFFDFFKNMFKKQTCAFCGGECGVMSRTKIKGDEYICSTCDDMCSRFIRKGRFTKDELAGHMEYMKRCDRIYKEVIEPNDKSTINDILPHPTRVEGIHFFDDYGMFRIRHASRDRKPEYPVELFRYDQVAGYEPYLDESEPSEPGKPMEFRECGLK
;
A
#
# COMPACT_ATOMS: atom_id res chain seq x y z
N MET A 1 -6.74 -0.37 39.28
CA MET A 1 -6.14 0.28 38.10
C MET A 1 -7.03 1.44 37.71
N GLY A 2 -6.54 2.64 37.89
CA GLY A 2 -7.34 3.85 37.66
C GLY A 2 -7.39 4.20 36.19
N PHE A 3 -8.49 4.81 35.77
CA PHE A 3 -8.73 5.38 34.43
C PHE A 3 -7.56 6.28 33.97
N PHE A 4 -6.92 6.98 34.88
CA PHE A 4 -5.72 7.80 34.65
C PHE A 4 -4.45 6.99 34.27
N ASP A 5 -4.28 5.78 34.78
CA ASP A 5 -3.13 4.91 34.44
C ASP A 5 -3.28 4.35 33.02
N PHE A 6 -4.50 4.10 32.59
CA PHE A 6 -4.81 3.70 31.21
C PHE A 6 -4.43 4.81 30.22
N PHE A 7 -4.79 6.06 30.51
CA PHE A 7 -4.42 7.19 29.65
C PHE A 7 -2.91 7.45 29.63
N LYS A 8 -2.22 7.39 30.76
CA LYS A 8 -0.75 7.52 30.80
C LYS A 8 -0.04 6.47 29.93
N ASN A 9 -0.50 5.23 29.97
CA ASN A 9 0.07 4.18 29.12
C ASN A 9 -0.26 4.34 27.64
N MET A 10 -1.43 4.88 27.31
CA MET A 10 -1.84 5.12 25.94
C MET A 10 -0.99 6.22 25.27
N PHE A 11 -0.53 7.22 26.04
CA PHE A 11 0.33 8.32 25.54
C PHE A 11 1.82 8.06 25.69
N LYS A 12 2.22 6.90 26.22
CA LYS A 12 3.63 6.55 26.36
C LYS A 12 4.27 6.40 24.97
N LYS A 13 5.32 7.16 24.73
CA LYS A 13 6.16 7.00 23.54
C LYS A 13 6.73 5.57 23.52
N GLN A 14 6.75 4.97 22.34
CA GLN A 14 7.32 3.65 22.10
C GLN A 14 8.55 3.78 21.22
N THR A 15 9.42 2.80 21.25
CA THR A 15 10.60 2.74 20.40
C THR A 15 10.28 1.91 19.16
N CYS A 16 10.67 2.37 17.98
CA CYS A 16 10.51 1.63 16.74
C CYS A 16 11.39 0.36 16.76
N ALA A 17 10.78 -0.78 16.51
CA ALA A 17 11.47 -2.08 16.47
C ALA A 17 12.57 -2.16 15.40
N PHE A 18 12.50 -1.33 14.36
CA PHE A 18 13.48 -1.33 13.25
C PHE A 18 14.54 -0.25 13.36
N CYS A 19 14.15 1.01 13.46
CA CYS A 19 15.13 2.11 13.45
C CYS A 19 15.53 2.60 14.83
N GLY A 20 14.90 2.11 15.90
CA GLY A 20 15.18 2.55 17.27
C GLY A 20 14.69 3.95 17.61
N GLY A 21 14.08 4.66 16.64
CA GLY A 21 13.54 6.00 16.85
C GLY A 21 12.25 5.99 17.68
N GLU A 22 11.90 7.15 18.26
CA GLU A 22 10.66 7.29 19.01
C GLU A 22 9.42 7.23 18.09
N CYS A 23 8.43 6.46 18.48
CA CYS A 23 7.13 6.38 17.82
C CYS A 23 6.10 7.17 18.62
N GLY A 24 5.54 8.21 18.02
CA GLY A 24 4.39 8.93 18.57
C GLY A 24 3.13 8.07 18.58
N VAL A 25 2.19 8.39 19.45
CA VAL A 25 0.93 7.61 19.60
C VAL A 25 0.13 7.56 18.29
N MET A 26 0.12 8.66 17.55
CA MET A 26 -0.66 8.81 16.31
C MET A 26 0.10 8.33 15.05
N SER A 27 1.39 8.04 15.17
CA SER A 27 2.28 7.71 14.05
C SER A 27 2.95 6.35 14.19
N ARG A 28 2.38 5.47 15.03
CA ARG A 28 2.93 4.14 15.24
C ARG A 28 1.96 3.06 14.80
N THR A 29 2.49 2.01 14.23
CA THR A 29 1.75 0.79 13.89
C THR A 29 2.18 -0.33 14.82
N LYS A 30 1.21 -0.97 15.50
CA LYS A 30 1.47 -2.15 16.32
C LYS A 30 1.67 -3.37 15.42
N ILE A 31 2.70 -4.15 15.71
CA ILE A 31 2.98 -5.42 15.06
C ILE A 31 2.81 -6.60 16.03
N LYS A 32 2.90 -7.82 15.54
CA LYS A 32 2.78 -9.03 16.37
C LYS A 32 3.97 -9.10 17.34
N GLY A 33 3.69 -9.45 18.61
CA GLY A 33 4.71 -9.50 19.67
C GLY A 33 4.78 -8.23 20.53
N ASP A 34 3.72 -7.39 20.49
CA ASP A 34 3.61 -6.15 21.27
C ASP A 34 4.70 -5.10 20.97
N GLU A 35 5.32 -5.20 19.81
CA GLU A 35 6.27 -4.23 19.30
C GLU A 35 5.56 -3.19 18.42
N TYR A 36 6.26 -2.07 18.16
CA TYR A 36 5.74 -0.96 17.35
C TYR A 36 6.75 -0.55 16.29
N ILE A 37 6.24 -0.07 15.16
CA ILE A 37 7.04 0.55 14.09
C ILE A 37 6.59 1.99 13.87
N CYS A 38 7.52 2.87 13.56
CA CYS A 38 7.23 4.27 13.23
C CYS A 38 6.65 4.37 11.81
N SER A 39 6.05 5.52 11.48
CA SER A 39 5.47 5.77 10.15
C SER A 39 6.48 5.55 9.02
N THR A 40 7.73 5.99 9.18
CA THR A 40 8.77 5.79 8.16
C THR A 40 9.03 4.31 7.88
N CYS A 41 9.16 3.49 8.93
CA CYS A 41 9.34 2.04 8.76
C CYS A 41 8.06 1.35 8.26
N ASP A 42 6.89 1.86 8.65
CA ASP A 42 5.61 1.41 8.14
C ASP A 42 5.48 1.64 6.62
N ASP A 43 5.92 2.79 6.15
CA ASP A 43 5.90 3.17 4.74
C ASP A 43 6.88 2.37 3.87
N MET A 44 7.89 1.74 4.46
CA MET A 44 8.78 0.79 3.78
C MET A 44 8.13 -0.57 3.53
N CYS A 45 6.97 -0.84 4.11
CA CYS A 45 6.19 -2.04 3.89
C CYS A 45 5.06 -1.80 2.88
N SER A 46 4.59 -2.88 2.27
CA SER A 46 3.39 -2.86 1.44
C SER A 46 2.18 -2.29 2.18
N ARG A 47 1.34 -1.56 1.46
CA ARG A 47 0.03 -1.10 1.95
C ARG A 47 -1.02 -2.20 1.97
N PHE A 48 -0.79 -3.26 1.22
CA PHE A 48 -1.75 -4.37 1.06
C PHE A 48 -1.65 -5.42 2.16
N ILE A 49 -0.65 -5.33 3.04
CA ILE A 49 -0.51 -6.25 4.18
C ILE A 49 -1.02 -5.62 5.48
N ARG A 50 -1.61 -6.46 6.32
CA ARG A 50 -2.02 -6.10 7.70
C ARG A 50 -0.84 -6.32 8.64
N LYS A 51 0.00 -5.30 8.83
CA LYS A 51 1.26 -5.38 9.58
C LYS A 51 1.11 -5.94 11.00
N GLY A 52 -0.01 -5.70 11.67
CA GLY A 52 -0.30 -6.27 12.99
C GLY A 52 -0.37 -7.80 13.08
N ARG A 53 -0.38 -8.49 11.93
CA ARG A 53 -0.36 -9.96 11.86
C ARG A 53 1.06 -10.55 11.75
N PHE A 54 2.06 -9.70 11.53
CA PHE A 54 3.44 -10.11 11.26
C PHE A 54 4.34 -9.77 12.43
N THR A 55 5.30 -10.66 12.68
CA THR A 55 6.40 -10.43 13.60
C THR A 55 7.41 -9.45 12.99
N LYS A 56 8.33 -8.96 13.82
CA LYS A 56 9.45 -8.13 13.38
C LYS A 56 10.26 -8.80 12.26
N ASP A 57 10.60 -10.08 12.42
CA ASP A 57 11.43 -10.80 11.45
C ASP A 57 10.72 -11.02 10.12
N GLU A 58 9.43 -11.34 10.15
CA GLU A 58 8.61 -11.45 8.94
C GLU A 58 8.51 -10.12 8.19
N LEU A 59 8.33 -9.00 8.92
CA LEU A 59 8.33 -7.67 8.31
C LEU A 59 9.71 -7.24 7.81
N ALA A 60 10.80 -7.65 8.48
CA ALA A 60 12.15 -7.42 7.97
C ALA A 60 12.36 -8.09 6.61
N GLY A 61 11.96 -9.36 6.49
CA GLY A 61 11.98 -10.06 5.20
C GLY A 61 11.13 -9.39 4.13
N HIS A 62 9.96 -8.89 4.52
CA HIS A 62 9.09 -8.15 3.62
C HIS A 62 9.70 -6.81 3.17
N MET A 63 10.34 -6.05 4.07
CA MET A 63 11.05 -4.83 3.70
C MET A 63 12.19 -5.08 2.70
N GLU A 64 12.93 -6.17 2.86
CA GLU A 64 13.96 -6.57 1.89
C GLU A 64 13.35 -6.95 0.53
N TYR A 65 12.19 -7.62 0.53
CA TYR A 65 11.43 -7.85 -0.69
C TYR A 65 11.04 -6.54 -1.38
N MET A 66 10.50 -5.57 -0.64
CA MET A 66 10.13 -4.25 -1.15
C MET A 66 11.32 -3.49 -1.76
N LYS A 67 12.48 -3.50 -1.09
CA LYS A 67 13.71 -2.91 -1.62
C LYS A 67 14.16 -3.58 -2.91
N ARG A 68 14.00 -4.90 -3.01
CA ARG A 68 14.32 -5.64 -4.23
C ARG A 68 13.39 -5.26 -5.38
N CYS A 69 12.09 -5.15 -5.12
CA CYS A 69 11.10 -4.70 -6.10
C CYS A 69 11.44 -3.29 -6.61
N ASP A 70 11.74 -2.36 -5.69
CA ASP A 70 12.10 -1.00 -6.02
C ASP A 70 13.35 -0.93 -6.91
N ARG A 71 14.37 -1.71 -6.59
CA ARG A 71 15.59 -1.81 -7.39
C ARG A 71 15.31 -2.38 -8.79
N ILE A 72 14.56 -3.47 -8.89
CA ILE A 72 14.16 -4.05 -10.19
C ILE A 72 13.40 -3.01 -11.00
N TYR A 73 12.47 -2.31 -10.39
CA TYR A 73 11.71 -1.28 -11.08
C TYR A 73 12.62 -0.18 -11.62
N LYS A 74 13.44 0.43 -10.78
CA LYS A 74 14.29 1.59 -11.13
C LYS A 74 15.44 1.26 -12.08
N GLU A 75 16.05 0.08 -11.94
CA GLU A 75 17.23 -0.30 -12.71
C GLU A 75 16.90 -1.06 -14.01
N VAL A 76 15.77 -1.76 -14.06
CA VAL A 76 15.44 -2.65 -15.16
C VAL A 76 14.17 -2.21 -15.89
N ILE A 77 13.07 -2.02 -15.18
CA ILE A 77 11.77 -1.78 -15.81
C ILE A 77 11.67 -0.33 -16.30
N GLU A 78 11.81 0.64 -15.41
CA GLU A 78 11.60 2.05 -15.70
C GLU A 78 12.45 2.59 -16.88
N PRO A 79 13.75 2.26 -17.00
CA PRO A 79 14.58 2.72 -18.12
C PRO A 79 14.20 2.10 -19.46
N ASN A 80 13.57 0.91 -19.46
CA ASN A 80 13.19 0.17 -20.65
C ASN A 80 11.69 0.21 -20.93
N ASP A 81 10.92 0.81 -20.04
CA ASP A 81 9.47 0.89 -20.17
C ASP A 81 9.11 1.86 -21.30
N LYS A 82 8.68 1.28 -22.42
CA LYS A 82 8.14 2.00 -23.58
C LYS A 82 6.62 2.04 -23.56
N SER A 83 5.99 1.49 -22.52
CA SER A 83 4.55 1.43 -22.43
C SER A 83 3.99 2.84 -22.27
N THR A 84 3.12 3.23 -23.18
CA THR A 84 2.15 4.27 -22.90
C THR A 84 1.34 3.78 -21.70
N ILE A 85 1.32 4.58 -20.67
CA ILE A 85 0.55 4.31 -19.45
C ILE A 85 -0.89 3.97 -19.86
N ASN A 86 -1.20 2.69 -19.89
CA ASN A 86 -2.57 2.23 -19.93
C ASN A 86 -3.15 2.43 -18.51
N ASP A 87 -3.46 3.68 -18.19
CA ASP A 87 -4.25 4.01 -17.02
C ASP A 87 -5.65 3.44 -17.26
N ILE A 88 -5.86 2.23 -16.77
CA ILE A 88 -7.19 1.65 -16.71
C ILE A 88 -7.95 2.45 -15.64
N LEU A 89 -8.71 3.44 -16.13
CA LEU A 89 -9.62 4.32 -15.42
C LEU A 89 -8.97 5.22 -14.35
N PRO A 90 -8.87 6.52 -14.63
CA PRO A 90 -8.46 7.49 -13.62
C PRO A 90 -9.57 7.62 -12.57
N HIS A 91 -9.36 7.08 -11.39
CA HIS A 91 -10.18 7.42 -10.24
C HIS A 91 -9.54 8.58 -9.48
N PRO A 92 -10.26 9.70 -9.26
CA PRO A 92 -9.65 10.95 -8.79
C PRO A 92 -9.12 10.91 -7.35
N THR A 93 -9.28 9.83 -6.58
CA THR A 93 -9.05 9.94 -5.15
C THR A 93 -8.11 8.94 -4.50
N ARG A 94 -7.80 7.73 -5.02
CA ARG A 94 -6.98 6.78 -4.23
C ARG A 94 -6.09 5.78 -4.99
N VAL A 95 -6.52 5.24 -6.12
CA VAL A 95 -5.72 4.31 -6.93
C VAL A 95 -5.71 4.81 -8.36
N GLU A 96 -4.53 5.16 -8.86
CA GLU A 96 -4.38 5.77 -10.18
C GLU A 96 -4.21 4.73 -11.30
N GLY A 97 -4.54 3.46 -11.04
CA GLY A 97 -4.53 2.41 -12.05
C GLY A 97 -3.52 1.29 -11.78
N ILE A 98 -3.52 0.33 -12.66
CA ILE A 98 -2.58 -0.80 -12.66
C ILE A 98 -1.69 -0.64 -13.88
N HIS A 99 -0.36 -0.66 -13.67
CA HIS A 99 0.62 -0.68 -14.73
C HIS A 99 1.08 -2.11 -14.97
N PHE A 100 0.92 -2.58 -16.18
CA PHE A 100 1.37 -3.89 -16.61
C PHE A 100 2.72 -3.77 -17.33
N PHE A 101 3.64 -4.66 -16.99
CA PHE A 101 4.95 -4.78 -17.57
C PHE A 101 5.07 -6.16 -18.19
N ASP A 102 4.42 -6.36 -19.35
CA ASP A 102 4.22 -7.65 -19.99
C ASP A 102 5.55 -8.36 -20.32
N ASP A 103 6.56 -7.62 -20.76
CA ASP A 103 7.88 -8.15 -21.05
C ASP A 103 8.57 -8.79 -19.83
N TYR A 104 8.12 -8.42 -18.63
CA TYR A 104 8.67 -8.92 -17.36
C TYR A 104 7.70 -9.82 -16.60
N GLY A 105 6.47 -10.01 -17.08
CA GLY A 105 5.42 -10.75 -16.39
C GLY A 105 5.06 -10.17 -15.04
N MET A 106 5.13 -8.84 -14.89
CA MET A 106 4.92 -8.11 -13.65
C MET A 106 3.92 -6.97 -13.83
N PHE A 107 3.38 -6.50 -12.71
CA PHE A 107 2.58 -5.28 -12.65
C PHE A 107 2.82 -4.53 -11.35
N ARG A 108 2.42 -3.26 -11.31
CA ARG A 108 2.32 -2.48 -10.08
C ARG A 108 0.95 -1.83 -9.97
N ILE A 109 0.50 -1.65 -8.73
CA ILE A 109 -0.68 -0.85 -8.45
C ILE A 109 -0.20 0.55 -8.06
N ARG A 110 -0.56 1.54 -8.86
CA ARG A 110 -0.21 2.95 -8.60
C ARG A 110 -0.99 3.50 -7.41
N HIS A 111 -0.32 4.35 -6.67
CA HIS A 111 -0.93 5.04 -5.55
C HIS A 111 -0.45 6.50 -5.50
N ALA A 112 -1.30 7.43 -5.93
CA ALA A 112 -0.98 8.84 -6.11
C ALA A 112 -0.16 9.48 -4.99
N SER A 113 -0.49 9.18 -3.74
CA SER A 113 0.20 9.77 -2.60
C SER A 113 1.60 9.20 -2.34
N ARG A 114 1.87 7.95 -2.79
CA ARG A 114 3.17 7.29 -2.63
C ARG A 114 4.10 7.54 -3.81
N ASP A 115 3.57 7.45 -5.02
CA ASP A 115 4.34 7.60 -6.25
C ASP A 115 4.97 9.00 -6.40
N ARG A 116 4.47 9.98 -5.62
CA ARG A 116 5.07 11.33 -5.52
C ARG A 116 6.25 11.42 -4.56
N LYS A 117 6.54 10.35 -3.83
CA LYS A 117 7.58 10.31 -2.81
C LYS A 117 8.63 9.28 -3.19
N PRO A 118 9.76 9.70 -3.78
CA PRO A 118 10.79 8.79 -4.29
C PRO A 118 11.47 7.94 -3.21
N GLU A 119 11.32 8.33 -1.94
CA GLU A 119 11.82 7.58 -0.80
C GLU A 119 11.03 6.31 -0.49
N TYR A 120 9.81 6.15 -1.01
CA TYR A 120 9.03 4.94 -0.79
C TYR A 120 9.34 3.90 -1.86
N PRO A 121 9.53 2.63 -1.47
CA PRO A 121 9.81 1.58 -2.44
C PRO A 121 8.61 1.30 -3.31
N VAL A 122 8.86 1.06 -4.59
CA VAL A 122 7.87 0.58 -5.55
C VAL A 122 7.61 -0.90 -5.29
N GLU A 123 6.34 -1.26 -5.15
CA GLU A 123 5.93 -2.66 -5.02
C GLU A 123 5.61 -3.24 -6.39
N LEU A 124 6.19 -4.40 -6.70
CA LEU A 124 5.94 -5.16 -7.91
C LEU A 124 5.25 -6.48 -7.56
N PHE A 125 4.29 -6.84 -8.38
CA PHE A 125 3.59 -8.11 -8.30
C PHE A 125 3.87 -8.92 -9.57
N ARG A 126 4.00 -10.23 -9.46
CA ARG A 126 4.13 -11.11 -10.60
C ARG A 126 2.75 -11.59 -11.04
N TYR A 127 2.57 -11.83 -12.32
CA TYR A 127 1.30 -12.34 -12.86
C TYR A 127 0.92 -13.70 -12.25
N ASP A 128 1.89 -14.55 -11.95
CA ASP A 128 1.65 -15.86 -11.35
C ASP A 128 1.25 -15.81 -9.85
N GLN A 129 1.32 -14.64 -9.22
CA GLN A 129 0.80 -14.42 -7.85
C GLN A 129 -0.69 -14.11 -7.83
N VAL A 130 -1.29 -13.83 -8.98
CA VAL A 130 -2.71 -13.52 -9.09
C VAL A 130 -3.50 -14.82 -9.17
N ALA A 131 -4.19 -15.17 -8.09
CA ALA A 131 -5.03 -16.35 -8.03
C ALA A 131 -6.35 -16.21 -8.81
N GLY A 132 -6.79 -14.97 -9.00
CA GLY A 132 -8.01 -14.65 -9.74
C GLY A 132 -8.34 -13.17 -9.63
N TYR A 133 -9.25 -12.72 -10.46
CA TYR A 133 -9.81 -11.39 -10.41
C TYR A 133 -11.29 -11.43 -10.77
N GLU A 134 -12.04 -10.50 -10.25
CA GLU A 134 -13.45 -10.30 -10.58
C GLU A 134 -13.68 -8.82 -10.91
N PRO A 135 -14.16 -8.51 -12.12
CA PRO A 135 -14.58 -7.15 -12.42
C PRO A 135 -15.82 -6.80 -11.59
N TYR A 136 -15.86 -5.61 -11.05
CA TYR A 136 -17.03 -5.11 -10.38
C TYR A 136 -17.42 -3.73 -10.91
N LEU A 137 -18.71 -3.47 -10.87
CA LEU A 137 -19.32 -2.21 -11.26
C LEU A 137 -20.31 -1.83 -10.16
N ASP A 138 -20.11 -0.67 -9.55
CA ASP A 138 -21.06 -0.09 -8.59
C ASP A 138 -21.81 1.06 -9.29
N GLU A 139 -23.07 0.83 -9.54
CA GLU A 139 -23.97 1.77 -10.19
C GLU A 139 -25.02 2.24 -9.17
N SER A 140 -25.34 3.51 -9.19
CA SER A 140 -26.45 4.05 -8.42
C SER A 140 -27.58 4.48 -9.35
N GLU A 141 -28.82 4.33 -8.85
CA GLU A 141 -29.95 4.93 -9.52
C GLU A 141 -29.75 6.45 -9.65
N PRO A 142 -30.13 7.02 -10.79
CA PRO A 142 -29.97 8.45 -11.01
C PRO A 142 -30.80 9.23 -9.99
N SER A 143 -30.23 10.33 -9.51
CA SER A 143 -30.89 11.23 -8.55
C SER A 143 -32.19 11.87 -9.09
N GLU A 144 -32.39 11.84 -10.41
CA GLU A 144 -33.59 12.37 -11.07
C GLU A 144 -34.12 11.37 -12.11
N PRO A 145 -35.46 11.20 -12.21
CA PRO A 145 -36.05 10.33 -13.22
C PRO A 145 -35.65 10.73 -14.65
N GLY A 146 -35.21 9.74 -15.43
CA GLY A 146 -34.83 9.94 -16.84
C GLY A 146 -33.39 10.33 -17.09
N LYS A 147 -32.56 10.50 -16.06
CA LYS A 147 -31.09 10.58 -16.21
C LYS A 147 -30.46 9.18 -16.36
N PRO A 148 -29.30 9.07 -17.03
CA PRO A 148 -28.58 7.81 -17.09
C PRO A 148 -28.08 7.39 -15.69
N MET A 149 -27.85 6.08 -15.52
CA MET A 149 -27.24 5.53 -14.31
C MET A 149 -25.94 6.26 -13.98
N GLU A 150 -25.74 6.56 -12.71
CA GLU A 150 -24.49 7.18 -12.23
C GLU A 150 -23.52 6.09 -11.80
N PHE A 151 -22.35 6.06 -12.43
CA PHE A 151 -21.26 5.18 -12.00
C PHE A 151 -20.61 5.73 -10.74
N ARG A 152 -20.55 4.90 -9.70
CA ARG A 152 -19.85 5.25 -8.46
C ARG A 152 -18.44 4.73 -8.46
N GLU A 153 -18.28 3.47 -8.82
CA GLU A 153 -17.00 2.80 -8.79
C GLU A 153 -16.99 1.61 -9.75
N CYS A 154 -15.86 1.42 -10.40
CA CYS A 154 -15.61 0.18 -11.14
C CYS A 154 -14.15 -0.24 -10.89
N GLY A 155 -13.88 -1.53 -10.96
CA GLY A 155 -12.53 -2.03 -10.72
C GLY A 155 -12.42 -3.54 -10.81
N LEU A 156 -11.32 -4.06 -10.25
CA LEU A 156 -11.03 -5.48 -10.09
C LEU A 156 -10.93 -5.81 -8.60
N LYS A 157 -11.48 -6.95 -8.20
CA LYS A 157 -11.34 -7.54 -6.86
C LYS A 157 -10.40 -8.73 -6.89
#